data_96b6a8b1d4730cbfca7d75b29922adda
#
_entry.id   96b6a8b1d4730cbfca7d75b29922adda
#
_cell.length_a   1.000
_cell.length_b   1.000
_cell.length_c   1.000
_cell.angle_alpha   90.00
_cell.angle_beta   90.00
_cell.angle_gamma   90.00
#
_symmetry.space_group_name_H-M   'P 1'
#
loop_
_entity.id
_entity.type
_entity.pdbx_description
1 polymer ?
#
loop_
_entity_poly.entity_id
_entity_poly.type
_entity_poly.pdbx_seq_one_letter_code
_entity_poly.pdbx_strand_id
1 'polypeptide(L)'
;MKKLAAIILALVMALGVTTISWASEVENVAQTTKGNTTTQYSSLAEALNAAKDGGMVELLKNVTLTGNWTTVGTESEPFKGTFDGKGYTITGLNIPTNDNEYVGLIGILHGGTVKNVKFASVSVTGKNDVGTAVGRIINGGTVSGVQVLGGTVSGAKRVGGVVGSIKANGTVSDCTNAAGVTANDRNAGGIVGSAYYTETGKQMYITGCVNNGAVTASGVCGGIVSLSAANVSGNTNTAAVKGTEVGGIVGEQKSYGSVTNNTNSGAVTNTGGNAAYGAGGIIGWLRYHETSEANAYPVSEIISVTGNKNSGSVTGKNDAGGIVGVVYNSAVIMNNKNTATSISAATFAAGIVGNYQTVETPAAEAPAQNKLTFGDDNTSTATLEQITAQCKDRLIYTNGNAIEIVEVPDPTPEQPPHYYYHPKTFDAGVGIYAVTAVLSVTGMAWTAKKRH
;
A
#
# COMPACT_ATOMS: atom_id res chain seq x y z
N MET A 1 -10.38 -71.22 -40.79
CA MET A 1 -9.87 -69.99 -40.16
C MET A 1 -10.52 -68.72 -40.74
N LYS A 2 -10.73 -68.59 -42.03
CA LYS A 2 -11.36 -67.38 -42.63
C LYS A 2 -12.84 -67.12 -42.23
N LYS A 3 -13.61 -68.17 -41.95
CA LYS A 3 -15.01 -68.05 -41.50
C LYS A 3 -15.16 -67.68 -40.02
N LEU A 4 -14.19 -68.01 -39.18
CA LEU A 4 -14.22 -67.70 -37.77
C LEU A 4 -13.89 -66.23 -37.55
N ALA A 5 -13.00 -65.64 -38.36
CA ALA A 5 -12.65 -64.19 -38.32
C ALA A 5 -13.82 -63.30 -38.76
N ALA A 6 -14.65 -63.79 -39.73
CA ALA A 6 -15.82 -62.98 -40.16
C ALA A 6 -16.95 -63.01 -39.12
N ILE A 7 -17.11 -64.03 -38.31
CA ILE A 7 -18.12 -64.14 -37.27
C ILE A 7 -17.69 -63.24 -36.06
N ILE A 8 -16.41 -63.20 -35.75
CA ILE A 8 -15.90 -62.32 -34.68
C ILE A 8 -16.05 -60.87 -35.08
N LEU A 9 -15.80 -60.46 -36.33
CA LEU A 9 -15.96 -59.12 -36.83
C LEU A 9 -17.42 -58.68 -36.88
N ALA A 10 -18.35 -59.64 -37.24
CA ALA A 10 -19.79 -59.34 -37.25
C ALA A 10 -20.37 -59.19 -35.80
N LEU A 11 -19.82 -59.97 -34.83
CA LEU A 11 -20.24 -59.82 -33.43
C LEU A 11 -19.78 -58.53 -32.77
N VAL A 12 -18.63 -58.00 -33.16
CA VAL A 12 -18.13 -56.72 -32.71
C VAL A 12 -18.93 -55.53 -33.28
N MET A 13 -19.50 -55.70 -34.50
CA MET A 13 -20.37 -54.70 -35.10
C MET A 13 -21.84 -54.80 -34.63
N ALA A 14 -22.26 -55.93 -34.09
CA ALA A 14 -23.62 -56.10 -33.54
C ALA A 14 -23.74 -55.70 -32.04
N LEU A 15 -22.65 -55.69 -31.32
CA LEU A 15 -22.53 -54.96 -30.06
C LEU A 15 -22.37 -53.47 -30.45
N GLY A 16 -23.50 -52.77 -30.50
CA GLY A 16 -23.46 -51.36 -30.77
C GLY A 16 -22.34 -50.72 -29.96
N VAL A 17 -21.32 -50.17 -30.67
CA VAL A 17 -20.34 -49.32 -30.07
C VAL A 17 -21.13 -48.13 -29.56
N THR A 18 -21.64 -48.25 -28.35
CA THR A 18 -21.96 -47.06 -27.59
C THR A 18 -20.62 -46.33 -27.51
N THR A 19 -20.47 -45.31 -28.35
CA THR A 19 -19.47 -44.27 -28.10
C THR A 19 -19.74 -43.81 -26.68
N ILE A 20 -18.96 -44.34 -25.73
CA ILE A 20 -18.89 -43.76 -24.41
C ILE A 20 -18.29 -42.37 -24.70
N SER A 21 -19.16 -41.42 -24.97
CA SER A 21 -18.82 -40.05 -24.90
C SER A 21 -18.42 -39.83 -23.45
N TRP A 22 -17.12 -39.85 -23.21
CA TRP A 22 -16.57 -39.26 -22.00
C TRP A 22 -16.90 -37.77 -22.12
N ALA A 23 -18.13 -37.39 -21.75
CA ALA A 23 -18.38 -36.01 -21.37
C ALA A 23 -17.34 -35.75 -20.28
N SER A 24 -16.33 -34.98 -20.56
CA SER A 24 -15.41 -34.54 -19.52
C SER A 24 -16.30 -33.93 -18.46
N GLU A 25 -16.34 -34.56 -17.30
CA GLU A 25 -17.10 -34.04 -16.17
C GLU A 25 -16.58 -32.61 -15.95
N VAL A 26 -17.44 -31.61 -16.12
CA VAL A 26 -17.06 -30.22 -16.01
C VAL A 26 -16.72 -29.99 -14.55
N GLU A 27 -15.44 -29.96 -14.28
CA GLU A 27 -14.92 -29.92 -12.91
C GLU A 27 -15.14 -28.57 -12.29
N ASN A 28 -15.82 -28.53 -11.14
CA ASN A 28 -16.10 -27.29 -10.43
C ASN A 28 -14.81 -26.63 -9.91
N VAL A 29 -14.68 -25.33 -10.11
CA VAL A 29 -13.51 -24.52 -9.74
C VAL A 29 -13.75 -23.67 -8.49
N ALA A 30 -15.02 -23.36 -8.19
CA ALA A 30 -15.41 -22.56 -7.06
C ALA A 30 -16.76 -23.03 -6.48
N GLN A 31 -17.00 -22.65 -5.24
CA GLN A 31 -18.31 -22.77 -4.61
C GLN A 31 -18.73 -21.46 -3.98
N THR A 32 -20.05 -21.25 -3.91
CA THR A 32 -20.63 -20.17 -3.12
C THR A 32 -21.40 -20.74 -1.93
N THR A 33 -21.33 -20.00 -0.81
CA THR A 33 -22.17 -20.27 0.37
C THR A 33 -22.95 -19.02 0.72
N LYS A 34 -24.29 -19.15 0.76
CA LYS A 34 -25.21 -18.07 1.17
C LYS A 34 -26.27 -18.65 2.12
N GLY A 35 -26.22 -18.21 3.38
CA GLY A 35 -26.95 -18.90 4.46
C GLY A 35 -26.51 -20.36 4.57
N ASN A 36 -27.44 -21.31 4.48
CA ASN A 36 -27.19 -22.76 4.55
C ASN A 36 -27.06 -23.42 3.17
N THR A 37 -27.06 -22.63 2.09
CA THR A 37 -27.00 -23.19 0.72
C THR A 37 -25.61 -23.07 0.16
N THR A 38 -25.04 -24.19 -0.30
CA THR A 38 -23.80 -24.24 -1.04
C THR A 38 -24.07 -24.64 -2.48
N THR A 39 -23.51 -23.89 -3.43
CA THR A 39 -23.63 -24.16 -4.87
C THR A 39 -22.22 -24.17 -5.47
N GLN A 40 -21.93 -25.17 -6.30
CA GLN A 40 -20.64 -25.29 -6.99
C GLN A 40 -20.71 -24.78 -8.42
N TYR A 41 -19.60 -24.23 -8.91
CA TYR A 41 -19.49 -23.59 -10.23
C TYR A 41 -18.23 -24.07 -10.96
N SER A 42 -18.39 -24.34 -12.23
CA SER A 42 -17.27 -24.58 -13.15
C SER A 42 -16.66 -23.27 -13.69
N SER A 43 -17.31 -22.14 -13.43
CA SER A 43 -16.83 -20.80 -13.80
C SER A 43 -16.63 -19.93 -12.56
N LEU A 44 -15.42 -19.37 -12.41
CA LEU A 44 -15.13 -18.41 -11.35
C LEU A 44 -15.97 -17.13 -11.50
N ALA A 45 -16.20 -16.67 -12.74
CA ALA A 45 -16.99 -15.49 -13.00
C ALA A 45 -18.45 -15.65 -12.54
N GLU A 46 -19.04 -16.81 -12.79
CA GLU A 46 -20.41 -17.14 -12.33
C GLU A 46 -20.47 -17.19 -10.80
N ALA A 47 -19.50 -17.84 -10.14
CA ALA A 47 -19.44 -17.89 -8.69
C ALA A 47 -19.33 -16.49 -8.06
N LEU A 48 -18.43 -15.63 -8.57
CA LEU A 48 -18.30 -14.25 -8.08
C LEU A 48 -19.59 -13.42 -8.31
N ASN A 49 -20.22 -13.54 -9.47
CA ASN A 49 -21.48 -12.87 -9.75
C ASN A 49 -22.62 -13.34 -8.85
N ALA A 50 -22.70 -14.62 -8.55
CA ALA A 50 -23.72 -15.19 -7.66
C ALA A 50 -23.61 -14.67 -6.22
N ALA A 51 -22.39 -14.34 -5.77
CA ALA A 51 -22.12 -13.83 -4.42
C ALA A 51 -21.91 -12.31 -4.36
N LYS A 52 -22.07 -11.55 -5.45
CA LYS A 52 -21.74 -10.12 -5.47
C LYS A 52 -22.49 -9.27 -4.43
N ASP A 53 -23.77 -9.63 -4.13
CA ASP A 53 -24.60 -8.92 -3.15
C ASP A 53 -24.43 -9.42 -1.71
N GLY A 54 -23.48 -10.34 -1.48
CA GLY A 54 -23.19 -10.98 -0.21
C GLY A 54 -23.09 -12.50 -0.35
N GLY A 55 -22.53 -13.15 0.65
CA GLY A 55 -22.18 -14.56 0.62
C GLY A 55 -20.68 -14.77 0.44
N MET A 56 -20.27 -16.03 0.49
CA MET A 56 -18.87 -16.42 0.37
C MET A 56 -18.63 -17.16 -0.94
N VAL A 57 -17.55 -16.83 -1.63
CA VAL A 57 -16.99 -17.61 -2.74
C VAL A 57 -15.68 -18.21 -2.26
N GLU A 58 -15.52 -19.52 -2.44
CA GLU A 58 -14.27 -20.23 -2.16
C GLU A 58 -13.77 -20.91 -3.43
N LEU A 59 -12.47 -20.82 -3.70
CA LEU A 59 -11.85 -21.67 -4.71
C LEU A 59 -11.76 -23.10 -4.18
N LEU A 60 -11.96 -24.07 -5.09
CA LEU A 60 -11.85 -25.50 -4.80
C LEU A 60 -10.52 -26.07 -5.32
N LYS A 61 -9.88 -25.37 -6.25
CA LYS A 61 -8.60 -25.74 -6.88
C LYS A 61 -7.96 -24.53 -7.58
N ASN A 62 -6.78 -24.74 -8.15
CA ASN A 62 -6.16 -23.74 -9.04
C ASN A 62 -7.03 -23.51 -10.28
N VAL A 63 -7.09 -22.26 -10.72
CA VAL A 63 -7.91 -21.84 -11.88
C VAL A 63 -6.98 -21.26 -12.93
N THR A 64 -7.12 -21.73 -14.18
CA THR A 64 -6.50 -21.07 -15.33
C THR A 64 -7.58 -20.35 -16.12
N LEU A 65 -7.44 -19.03 -16.20
CA LEU A 65 -8.31 -18.19 -17.01
C LEU A 65 -7.83 -18.20 -18.45
N THR A 66 -8.75 -18.41 -19.37
CA THR A 66 -8.50 -18.36 -20.82
C THR A 66 -9.25 -17.17 -21.42
N GLY A 67 -8.56 -16.35 -22.21
CA GLY A 67 -9.14 -15.15 -22.80
C GLY A 67 -9.17 -13.96 -21.86
N ASN A 68 -9.99 -12.97 -22.21
CA ASN A 68 -10.08 -11.73 -21.44
C ASN A 68 -11.04 -11.86 -20.26
N TRP A 69 -10.60 -11.37 -19.12
CA TRP A 69 -11.44 -11.33 -17.92
C TRP A 69 -12.36 -10.09 -17.97
N THR A 70 -13.63 -10.30 -17.68
CA THR A 70 -14.56 -9.21 -17.41
C THR A 70 -14.60 -8.99 -15.90
N THR A 71 -14.22 -7.80 -15.48
CA THR A 71 -14.20 -7.38 -14.08
C THR A 71 -15.58 -7.54 -13.42
N VAL A 72 -15.63 -8.17 -12.25
CA VAL A 72 -16.87 -8.33 -11.47
C VAL A 72 -17.01 -7.20 -10.46
N GLY A 73 -18.19 -6.64 -10.32
CA GLY A 73 -18.47 -5.52 -9.40
C GLY A 73 -18.20 -4.16 -10.05
N THR A 74 -19.28 -3.46 -10.34
CA THR A 74 -19.28 -2.12 -10.95
C THR A 74 -19.65 -1.06 -9.92
N GLU A 75 -19.72 0.20 -10.32
CA GLU A 75 -20.16 1.30 -9.45
C GLU A 75 -21.63 1.17 -9.05
N SER A 76 -22.49 0.72 -9.97
CA SER A 76 -23.90 0.47 -9.70
C SER A 76 -24.16 -0.84 -8.97
N GLU A 77 -23.32 -1.85 -9.19
CA GLU A 77 -23.44 -3.20 -8.61
C GLU A 77 -22.09 -3.66 -8.03
N PRO A 78 -21.63 -3.07 -6.92
CA PRO A 78 -20.34 -3.43 -6.35
C PRO A 78 -20.36 -4.83 -5.72
N PHE A 79 -19.19 -5.44 -5.61
CA PHE A 79 -19.02 -6.69 -4.90
C PHE A 79 -19.01 -6.45 -3.38
N LYS A 80 -19.95 -7.10 -2.67
CA LYS A 80 -20.12 -6.99 -1.20
C LYS A 80 -19.83 -8.30 -0.47
N GLY A 81 -19.59 -9.37 -1.23
CA GLY A 81 -19.33 -10.71 -0.69
C GLY A 81 -17.91 -10.89 -0.17
N THR A 82 -17.63 -12.11 0.22
CA THR A 82 -16.28 -12.58 0.56
C THR A 82 -15.79 -13.49 -0.54
N PHE A 83 -14.61 -13.20 -1.11
CA PHE A 83 -13.87 -14.12 -1.96
C PHE A 83 -12.65 -14.65 -1.20
N ASP A 84 -12.65 -15.93 -0.91
CA ASP A 84 -11.52 -16.66 -0.31
C ASP A 84 -10.89 -17.59 -1.34
N GLY A 85 -9.68 -17.26 -1.77
CA GLY A 85 -8.92 -18.11 -2.69
C GLY A 85 -8.39 -19.39 -2.07
N LYS A 86 -8.51 -19.60 -0.75
CA LYS A 86 -8.06 -20.79 0.00
C LYS A 86 -6.60 -21.16 -0.27
N GLY A 87 -5.78 -20.18 -0.68
CA GLY A 87 -4.37 -20.38 -1.05
C GLY A 87 -4.15 -20.92 -2.47
N TYR A 88 -5.22 -21.13 -3.24
CA TYR A 88 -5.13 -21.54 -4.64
C TYR A 88 -4.68 -20.39 -5.55
N THR A 89 -4.23 -20.77 -6.74
CA THR A 89 -3.68 -19.85 -7.75
C THR A 89 -4.68 -19.64 -8.89
N ILE A 90 -4.90 -18.37 -9.23
CA ILE A 90 -5.53 -17.94 -10.48
C ILE A 90 -4.41 -17.59 -11.46
N THR A 91 -4.33 -18.28 -12.59
CA THR A 91 -3.31 -18.05 -13.61
C THR A 91 -3.93 -17.41 -14.84
N GLY A 92 -3.22 -16.45 -15.43
CA GLY A 92 -3.60 -15.85 -16.71
C GLY A 92 -4.71 -14.80 -16.60
N LEU A 93 -4.81 -14.08 -15.47
CA LEU A 93 -5.72 -12.93 -15.40
C LEU A 93 -5.30 -11.88 -16.43
N ASN A 94 -6.07 -11.78 -17.51
CA ASN A 94 -5.81 -10.87 -18.63
C ASN A 94 -6.96 -9.87 -18.78
N ILE A 95 -6.65 -8.58 -18.61
CA ILE A 95 -7.60 -7.46 -18.80
C ILE A 95 -6.92 -6.43 -19.69
N PRO A 96 -7.12 -6.47 -21.02
CA PRO A 96 -6.35 -5.68 -21.99
C PRO A 96 -6.98 -4.32 -22.33
N THR A 97 -7.74 -3.69 -21.44
CA THR A 97 -8.48 -2.47 -21.77
C THR A 97 -7.87 -1.22 -21.15
N ASN A 98 -7.73 -0.15 -21.95
CA ASN A 98 -7.21 1.15 -21.50
C ASN A 98 -8.31 2.16 -21.09
N ASP A 99 -9.58 1.87 -21.36
CA ASP A 99 -10.68 2.85 -21.18
C ASP A 99 -11.51 2.59 -19.91
N ASN A 100 -11.38 1.41 -19.32
CA ASN A 100 -12.17 1.04 -18.15
C ASN A 100 -11.58 1.62 -16.86
N GLU A 101 -12.47 2.06 -15.98
CA GLU A 101 -12.17 2.41 -14.59
C GLU A 101 -12.48 1.23 -13.67
N TYR A 102 -11.87 1.21 -12.48
CA TYR A 102 -12.06 0.17 -11.46
C TYR A 102 -11.75 -1.24 -11.98
N VAL A 103 -10.50 -1.44 -12.37
CA VAL A 103 -10.06 -2.65 -13.07
C VAL A 103 -9.33 -3.62 -12.14
N GLY A 104 -9.71 -4.89 -12.18
CA GLY A 104 -9.12 -6.00 -11.43
C GLY A 104 -9.93 -7.28 -11.57
N LEU A 105 -9.61 -8.31 -10.78
CA LEU A 105 -10.52 -9.45 -10.66
C LEU A 105 -11.89 -8.96 -10.21
N ILE A 106 -11.91 -8.07 -9.22
CA ILE A 106 -13.07 -7.34 -8.73
C ILE A 106 -12.84 -5.85 -9.01
N GLY A 107 -13.83 -5.18 -9.58
CA GLY A 107 -13.77 -3.74 -9.87
C GLY A 107 -13.93 -2.91 -8.61
N ILE A 108 -15.10 -2.97 -7.99
CA ILE A 108 -15.40 -2.26 -6.73
C ILE A 108 -15.75 -3.25 -5.63
N LEU A 109 -14.99 -3.19 -4.55
CA LEU A 109 -15.20 -3.93 -3.31
C LEU A 109 -15.84 -3.00 -2.28
N HIS A 110 -17.11 -3.24 -1.95
CA HIS A 110 -17.90 -2.42 -1.03
C HIS A 110 -18.16 -3.16 0.29
N GLY A 111 -17.36 -2.93 1.31
CA GLY A 111 -17.49 -3.58 2.60
C GLY A 111 -17.21 -5.09 2.59
N GLY A 112 -16.90 -5.67 1.43
CA GLY A 112 -16.61 -7.08 1.24
C GLY A 112 -15.16 -7.44 1.53
N THR A 113 -14.79 -8.70 1.27
CA THR A 113 -13.44 -9.22 1.54
C THR A 113 -12.90 -9.99 0.34
N VAL A 114 -11.61 -9.76 0.00
CA VAL A 114 -10.82 -10.61 -0.90
C VAL A 114 -9.62 -11.12 -0.14
N LYS A 115 -9.45 -12.44 -0.07
CA LYS A 115 -8.35 -12.98 0.73
C LYS A 115 -7.76 -14.30 0.20
N ASN A 116 -6.53 -14.59 0.65
CA ASN A 116 -5.85 -15.87 0.50
C ASN A 116 -5.81 -16.39 -0.95
N VAL A 117 -5.53 -15.55 -1.92
CA VAL A 117 -5.47 -15.91 -3.34
C VAL A 117 -4.11 -15.57 -3.93
N LYS A 118 -3.61 -16.43 -4.81
CA LYS A 118 -2.40 -16.18 -5.59
C LYS A 118 -2.78 -15.87 -7.03
N PHE A 119 -2.07 -14.93 -7.64
CA PHE A 119 -2.20 -14.59 -9.05
C PHE A 119 -0.89 -14.85 -9.76
N ALA A 120 -0.90 -15.62 -10.84
CA ALA A 120 0.26 -15.88 -11.68
C ALA A 120 0.03 -15.41 -13.11
N SER A 121 1.09 -14.89 -13.73
CA SER A 121 1.06 -14.43 -15.14
C SER A 121 -0.05 -13.41 -15.40
N VAL A 122 -0.10 -12.35 -14.59
CA VAL A 122 -1.12 -11.31 -14.76
C VAL A 122 -0.76 -10.33 -15.87
N SER A 123 -1.76 -9.86 -16.59
CA SER A 123 -1.67 -8.78 -17.57
C SER A 123 -2.92 -7.90 -17.40
N VAL A 124 -2.80 -6.88 -16.54
CA VAL A 124 -3.94 -6.03 -16.19
C VAL A 124 -3.68 -4.62 -16.66
N THR A 125 -4.55 -4.12 -17.54
CA THR A 125 -4.46 -2.76 -18.08
C THR A 125 -5.81 -2.07 -17.94
N GLY A 126 -5.79 -0.81 -17.50
CA GLY A 126 -7.00 0.00 -17.34
C GLY A 126 -6.70 1.50 -17.39
N LYS A 127 -7.73 2.32 -17.23
CA LYS A 127 -7.59 3.77 -17.20
C LYS A 127 -7.29 4.26 -15.78
N ASN A 128 -8.21 4.08 -14.85
CA ASN A 128 -8.10 4.54 -13.48
C ASN A 128 -8.44 3.43 -12.50
N ASP A 129 -7.84 3.48 -11.31
CA ASP A 129 -8.07 2.52 -10.23
C ASP A 129 -7.84 1.08 -10.68
N VAL A 130 -6.60 0.80 -11.01
CA VAL A 130 -6.17 -0.47 -11.59
C VAL A 130 -5.40 -1.28 -10.55
N GLY A 131 -5.86 -2.49 -10.25
CA GLY A 131 -5.19 -3.43 -9.35
C GLY A 131 -5.43 -4.87 -9.79
N THR A 132 -4.56 -5.80 -9.44
CA THR A 132 -4.74 -7.21 -9.81
C THR A 132 -5.99 -7.80 -9.13
N ALA A 133 -6.12 -7.63 -7.83
CA ALA A 133 -7.24 -8.18 -7.08
C ALA A 133 -8.47 -7.28 -7.11
N VAL A 134 -8.29 -5.99 -6.84
CA VAL A 134 -9.39 -5.03 -6.69
C VAL A 134 -9.05 -3.70 -7.33
N GLY A 135 -9.94 -3.17 -8.15
CA GLY A 135 -9.82 -1.82 -8.71
C GLY A 135 -9.96 -0.76 -7.61
N ARG A 136 -11.07 -0.77 -6.87
CA ARG A 136 -11.33 0.18 -5.78
C ARG A 136 -11.98 -0.47 -4.57
N ILE A 137 -11.48 -0.14 -3.38
CA ILE A 137 -12.10 -0.47 -2.09
C ILE A 137 -12.90 0.73 -1.61
N ILE A 138 -14.14 0.49 -1.16
CA ILE A 138 -15.02 1.49 -0.52
C ILE A 138 -15.70 0.89 0.72
N ASN A 139 -16.08 1.75 1.66
CA ASN A 139 -16.89 1.40 2.83
C ASN A 139 -16.39 0.22 3.67
N GLY A 140 -15.10 0.18 3.99
CA GLY A 140 -14.54 -0.82 4.90
C GLY A 140 -14.19 -2.17 4.26
N GLY A 141 -14.07 -2.22 2.93
CA GLY A 141 -13.62 -3.44 2.25
C GLY A 141 -12.20 -3.86 2.67
N THR A 142 -11.94 -5.17 2.68
CA THR A 142 -10.68 -5.75 3.12
C THR A 142 -10.05 -6.60 2.02
N VAL A 143 -8.74 -6.39 1.80
CA VAL A 143 -7.91 -7.25 0.93
C VAL A 143 -6.75 -7.77 1.75
N SER A 144 -6.62 -9.10 1.91
CA SER A 144 -5.59 -9.68 2.77
C SER A 144 -5.01 -10.98 2.24
N GLY A 145 -3.70 -11.20 2.45
CA GLY A 145 -3.05 -12.44 2.05
C GLY A 145 -3.05 -12.71 0.54
N VAL A 146 -3.16 -11.66 -0.27
CA VAL A 146 -3.11 -11.74 -1.74
C VAL A 146 -1.66 -11.74 -2.20
N GLN A 147 -1.31 -12.66 -3.11
CA GLN A 147 0.02 -12.77 -3.67
C GLN A 147 -0.01 -12.64 -5.19
N VAL A 148 0.56 -11.58 -5.73
CA VAL A 148 0.79 -11.41 -7.17
C VAL A 148 2.20 -11.88 -7.47
N LEU A 149 2.32 -13.04 -8.14
CA LEU A 149 3.58 -13.75 -8.32
C LEU A 149 4.41 -13.21 -9.50
N GLY A 150 3.82 -12.37 -10.35
CA GLY A 150 4.50 -11.74 -11.48
C GLY A 150 3.55 -11.35 -12.60
N GLY A 151 4.08 -10.64 -13.59
CA GLY A 151 3.31 -10.08 -14.71
C GLY A 151 3.38 -8.56 -14.74
N THR A 152 2.33 -7.92 -15.28
CA THR A 152 2.26 -6.45 -15.41
C THR A 152 0.90 -5.91 -14.99
N VAL A 153 0.93 -4.77 -14.29
CA VAL A 153 -0.26 -3.98 -13.96
C VAL A 153 -0.01 -2.55 -14.44
N SER A 154 -0.83 -2.05 -15.35
CA SER A 154 -0.61 -0.76 -15.98
C SER A 154 -1.89 0.06 -16.12
N GLY A 155 -1.75 1.38 -16.15
CA GLY A 155 -2.89 2.28 -16.34
C GLY A 155 -2.49 3.73 -16.40
N ALA A 156 -3.49 4.63 -16.43
CA ALA A 156 -3.22 6.06 -16.41
C ALA A 156 -3.05 6.56 -14.96
N LYS A 157 -4.02 6.29 -14.07
CA LYS A 157 -4.03 6.86 -12.71
C LYS A 157 -4.39 5.83 -11.65
N ARG A 158 -3.76 5.92 -10.49
CA ARG A 158 -4.01 5.09 -9.31
C ARG A 158 -3.87 3.60 -9.64
N VAL A 159 -2.65 3.24 -10.02
CA VAL A 159 -2.27 1.88 -10.37
C VAL A 159 -1.55 1.22 -9.19
N GLY A 160 -2.08 0.11 -8.70
CA GLY A 160 -1.47 -0.67 -7.63
C GLY A 160 -1.27 -2.12 -8.03
N GLY A 161 -0.20 -2.75 -7.59
CA GLY A 161 0.06 -4.15 -7.90
C GLY A 161 -1.06 -5.09 -7.42
N VAL A 162 -1.72 -4.74 -6.31
CA VAL A 162 -2.82 -5.52 -5.72
C VAL A 162 -4.14 -4.76 -5.77
N VAL A 163 -4.15 -3.49 -5.35
CA VAL A 163 -5.35 -2.64 -5.25
C VAL A 163 -5.12 -1.31 -5.93
N GLY A 164 -6.01 -0.88 -6.81
CA GLY A 164 -5.93 0.41 -7.49
C GLY A 164 -6.10 1.58 -6.53
N SER A 165 -7.19 1.59 -5.76
CA SER A 165 -7.40 2.65 -4.75
C SER A 165 -8.22 2.18 -3.54
N ILE A 166 -8.02 2.89 -2.43
CA ILE A 166 -8.88 2.83 -1.24
C ILE A 166 -9.54 4.19 -1.09
N LYS A 167 -10.89 4.19 -0.99
CA LYS A 167 -11.68 5.38 -0.74
C LYS A 167 -12.56 5.16 0.49
N ALA A 168 -12.36 5.98 1.52
CA ALA A 168 -13.06 5.92 2.80
C ALA A 168 -12.97 4.54 3.50
N ASN A 169 -12.31 4.46 4.57
CA ASN A 169 -11.96 3.29 5.37
C ASN A 169 -11.79 1.97 4.57
N GLY A 170 -10.72 1.30 4.73
CA GLY A 170 -10.44 0.03 4.06
C GLY A 170 -9.08 -0.48 4.52
N THR A 171 -8.89 -1.78 4.39
CA THR A 171 -7.68 -2.46 4.85
C THR A 171 -7.05 -3.27 3.73
N VAL A 172 -5.74 -3.09 3.55
CA VAL A 172 -4.91 -3.97 2.72
C VAL A 172 -3.80 -4.51 3.61
N SER A 173 -3.78 -5.82 3.85
CA SER A 173 -2.79 -6.43 4.74
C SER A 173 -2.18 -7.71 4.19
N ASP A 174 -0.94 -7.97 4.57
CA ASP A 174 -0.23 -9.22 4.31
C ASP A 174 -0.20 -9.63 2.83
N CYS A 175 -0.19 -8.63 1.95
CA CYS A 175 -0.20 -8.81 0.51
C CYS A 175 1.22 -8.74 -0.06
N THR A 176 1.48 -9.51 -1.14
CA THR A 176 2.77 -9.50 -1.83
C THR A 176 2.56 -9.19 -3.31
N ASN A 177 3.39 -8.31 -3.87
CA ASN A 177 3.43 -8.04 -5.30
C ASN A 177 4.83 -8.29 -5.88
N ALA A 178 4.89 -9.07 -6.96
CA ALA A 178 6.08 -9.25 -7.79
C ALA A 178 5.85 -8.83 -9.27
N ALA A 179 4.65 -8.32 -9.60
CA ALA A 179 4.38 -7.76 -10.92
C ALA A 179 4.97 -6.36 -11.07
N GLY A 180 5.41 -6.00 -12.27
CA GLY A 180 5.76 -4.63 -12.61
C GLY A 180 4.52 -3.74 -12.61
N VAL A 181 4.61 -2.55 -11.99
CA VAL A 181 3.51 -1.59 -11.87
C VAL A 181 3.86 -0.30 -12.61
N THR A 182 2.98 0.15 -13.50
CA THR A 182 3.24 1.37 -14.29
C THR A 182 2.00 2.27 -14.35
N ALA A 183 2.17 3.55 -13.96
CA ALA A 183 1.17 4.59 -14.18
C ALA A 183 1.68 5.64 -15.17
N ASN A 184 1.00 5.79 -16.31
CA ASN A 184 1.45 6.64 -17.41
C ASN A 184 1.11 8.12 -17.24
N ASP A 185 0.13 8.46 -16.39
CA ASP A 185 -0.31 9.84 -16.15
C ASP A 185 0.02 10.30 -14.72
N ARG A 186 -0.26 9.49 -13.66
CA ARG A 186 -0.08 9.97 -12.28
C ARG A 186 0.55 8.97 -11.32
N ASN A 187 -0.27 8.19 -10.62
CA ASN A 187 0.05 7.59 -9.33
C ASN A 187 0.27 6.09 -9.44
N ALA A 188 1.43 5.59 -9.07
CA ALA A 188 1.71 4.16 -8.97
C ALA A 188 2.20 3.78 -7.58
N GLY A 189 1.66 2.68 -7.03
CA GLY A 189 2.14 2.05 -5.80
C GLY A 189 2.31 0.55 -5.99
N GLY A 190 3.36 -0.01 -5.41
CA GLY A 190 3.65 -1.44 -5.59
C GLY A 190 2.54 -2.36 -5.06
N ILE A 191 1.80 -1.92 -4.05
CA ILE A 191 0.64 -2.62 -3.48
C ILE A 191 -0.65 -1.85 -3.75
N VAL A 192 -0.72 -0.57 -3.36
CA VAL A 192 -1.91 0.28 -3.47
C VAL A 192 -1.60 1.51 -4.30
N GLY A 193 -2.37 1.75 -5.36
CA GLY A 193 -2.19 2.91 -6.23
C GLY A 193 -2.48 4.23 -5.53
N SER A 194 -3.50 4.30 -4.67
CA SER A 194 -3.81 5.48 -3.86
C SER A 194 -4.71 5.13 -2.66
N ALA A 195 -4.46 5.76 -1.51
CA ALA A 195 -5.27 5.64 -0.30
C ALA A 195 -5.50 7.04 0.32
N TYR A 196 -6.12 7.94 -0.46
CA TYR A 196 -6.11 9.36 -0.10
C TYR A 196 -7.46 9.88 0.39
N TYR A 197 -8.58 9.36 -0.10
CA TYR A 197 -9.88 9.88 0.28
C TYR A 197 -10.36 9.24 1.58
N THR A 198 -10.35 10.00 2.67
CA THR A 198 -10.98 9.59 3.92
C THR A 198 -12.25 10.39 4.17
N GLU A 199 -13.20 9.79 4.86
CA GLU A 199 -14.30 10.49 5.51
C GLU A 199 -13.92 10.72 6.98
N THR A 200 -14.45 11.78 7.58
CA THR A 200 -14.20 12.09 8.99
C THR A 200 -14.47 10.88 9.89
N GLY A 201 -13.47 10.51 10.71
CA GLY A 201 -13.54 9.37 11.63
C GLY A 201 -13.35 7.99 11.00
N LYS A 202 -13.02 7.91 9.70
CA LYS A 202 -12.73 6.65 9.01
C LYS A 202 -11.25 6.56 8.68
N GLN A 203 -10.61 5.46 9.05
CA GLN A 203 -9.19 5.22 8.84
C GLN A 203 -8.94 4.14 7.79
N MET A 204 -7.84 4.27 7.08
CA MET A 204 -7.34 3.29 6.13
C MET A 204 -6.06 2.66 6.66
N TYR A 205 -5.85 1.38 6.38
CA TYR A 205 -4.67 0.64 6.83
C TYR A 205 -4.01 -0.10 5.68
N ILE A 206 -2.68 0.03 5.58
CA ILE A 206 -1.84 -0.73 4.65
C ILE A 206 -0.71 -1.33 5.49
N THR A 207 -0.80 -2.64 5.78
CA THR A 207 0.05 -3.26 6.81
C THR A 207 0.64 -4.59 6.37
N GLY A 208 1.89 -4.86 6.75
CA GLY A 208 2.52 -6.16 6.54
C GLY A 208 2.73 -6.57 5.08
N CYS A 209 2.63 -5.62 4.14
CA CYS A 209 2.71 -5.91 2.72
C CYS A 209 4.17 -5.89 2.21
N VAL A 210 4.42 -6.67 1.15
CA VAL A 210 5.75 -6.78 0.54
C VAL A 210 5.68 -6.48 -0.96
N ASN A 211 6.45 -5.51 -1.43
CA ASN A 211 6.61 -5.25 -2.85
C ASN A 211 8.01 -5.67 -3.35
N ASN A 212 8.01 -6.57 -4.33
CA ASN A 212 9.19 -7.06 -5.04
C ASN A 212 9.15 -6.67 -6.55
N GLY A 213 8.07 -6.05 -7.02
CA GLY A 213 7.89 -5.62 -8.39
C GLY A 213 8.31 -4.16 -8.61
N ALA A 214 9.03 -3.86 -9.68
CA ALA A 214 9.41 -2.50 -10.02
C ALA A 214 8.20 -1.59 -10.18
N VAL A 215 8.28 -0.35 -9.68
CA VAL A 215 7.19 0.62 -9.73
C VAL A 215 7.65 1.87 -10.48
N THR A 216 6.87 2.27 -11.49
CA THR A 216 7.17 3.47 -12.28
C THR A 216 5.91 4.33 -12.44
N ALA A 217 6.05 5.63 -12.25
CA ALA A 217 4.98 6.59 -12.52
C ALA A 217 5.52 7.84 -13.20
N SER A 218 4.70 8.50 -14.00
CA SER A 218 4.99 9.85 -14.50
C SER A 218 4.77 10.93 -13.43
N GLY A 219 4.10 10.60 -12.34
CA GLY A 219 3.81 11.47 -11.19
C GLY A 219 4.28 10.85 -9.87
N VAL A 220 3.39 10.80 -8.89
CA VAL A 220 3.66 10.30 -7.54
C VAL A 220 3.87 8.80 -7.54
N CYS A 221 4.95 8.33 -6.94
CA CYS A 221 5.33 6.92 -6.94
C CYS A 221 5.77 6.45 -5.56
N GLY A 222 5.22 5.32 -5.12
CA GLY A 222 5.63 4.69 -3.85
C GLY A 222 5.84 3.20 -4.00
N GLY A 223 6.83 2.66 -3.31
CA GLY A 223 7.09 1.22 -3.32
C GLY A 223 5.93 0.39 -2.77
N ILE A 224 5.13 0.97 -1.88
CA ILE A 224 3.92 0.37 -1.32
C ILE A 224 2.68 1.15 -1.74
N VAL A 225 2.64 2.44 -1.50
CA VAL A 225 1.50 3.29 -1.87
C VAL A 225 1.98 4.63 -2.41
N SER A 226 1.33 5.14 -3.48
CA SER A 226 1.75 6.41 -4.05
C SER A 226 1.30 7.60 -3.20
N LEU A 227 0.01 7.88 -3.17
CA LEU A 227 -0.62 8.97 -2.45
C LEU A 227 -1.40 8.39 -1.27
N SER A 228 -1.07 8.81 -0.05
CA SER A 228 -1.58 8.19 1.17
C SER A 228 -2.10 9.22 2.18
N ALA A 229 -3.20 8.88 2.82
CA ALA A 229 -3.67 9.39 4.11
C ALA A 229 -3.99 8.21 5.05
N ALA A 230 -3.36 7.07 4.83
CA ALA A 230 -3.54 5.84 5.57
C ALA A 230 -2.48 5.67 6.67
N ASN A 231 -2.77 4.77 7.61
CA ASN A 231 -1.75 4.19 8.47
C ASN A 231 -0.97 3.13 7.67
N VAL A 232 0.30 3.40 7.41
CA VAL A 232 1.20 2.56 6.60
C VAL A 232 2.25 1.96 7.52
N SER A 233 2.15 0.67 7.85
CA SER A 233 3.02 0.10 8.88
C SER A 233 3.50 -1.32 8.58
N GLY A 234 4.76 -1.60 8.95
CA GLY A 234 5.33 -2.94 8.85
C GLY A 234 5.52 -3.45 7.41
N ASN A 235 5.49 -2.56 6.41
CA ASN A 235 5.61 -2.95 5.01
C ASN A 235 7.08 -3.01 4.57
N THR A 236 7.34 -3.78 3.52
CA THR A 236 8.68 -3.93 2.94
C THR A 236 8.65 -3.67 1.44
N ASN A 237 9.56 -2.83 0.95
CA ASN A 237 9.84 -2.68 -0.47
C ASN A 237 11.28 -3.09 -0.78
N THR A 238 11.45 -4.01 -1.73
CA THR A 238 12.77 -4.45 -2.22
C THR A 238 13.06 -3.99 -3.65
N ALA A 239 12.02 -3.51 -4.35
CA ALA A 239 12.10 -3.17 -5.76
C ALA A 239 12.45 -1.70 -6.00
N ALA A 240 12.98 -1.42 -7.19
CA ALA A 240 13.21 -0.06 -7.64
C ALA A 240 11.90 0.73 -7.80
N VAL A 241 11.93 1.99 -7.36
CA VAL A 241 10.79 2.92 -7.45
C VAL A 241 11.23 4.17 -8.21
N LYS A 242 10.46 4.56 -9.22
CA LYS A 242 10.81 5.65 -10.12
C LYS A 242 9.61 6.55 -10.42
N GLY A 243 9.74 7.85 -10.16
CA GLY A 243 8.66 8.83 -10.37
C GLY A 243 9.14 10.26 -10.21
N THR A 244 8.23 11.23 -10.28
CA THR A 244 8.57 12.66 -10.09
C THR A 244 8.49 13.10 -8.64
N GLU A 245 7.70 12.42 -7.84
CA GLU A 245 7.60 12.56 -6.40
C GLU A 245 7.62 11.14 -5.85
N VAL A 246 8.70 10.75 -5.19
CA VAL A 246 8.98 9.33 -5.05
C VAL A 246 9.47 8.95 -3.66
N GLY A 247 8.85 7.91 -3.10
CA GLY A 247 9.28 7.30 -1.83
C GLY A 247 9.42 5.78 -1.94
N GLY A 248 10.38 5.24 -1.23
CA GLY A 248 10.60 3.80 -1.20
C GLY A 248 9.41 3.02 -0.64
N ILE A 249 8.58 3.67 0.18
CA ILE A 249 7.33 3.13 0.74
C ILE A 249 6.14 3.98 0.31
N VAL A 250 6.15 5.27 0.59
CA VAL A 250 5.05 6.21 0.33
C VAL A 250 5.55 7.33 -0.58
N GLY A 251 4.88 7.57 -1.71
CA GLY A 251 5.21 8.69 -2.59
C GLY A 251 4.91 10.02 -1.90
N GLU A 252 3.66 10.26 -1.55
CA GLU A 252 3.20 11.43 -0.79
C GLU A 252 2.31 11.00 0.38
N GLN A 253 2.66 11.41 1.61
CA GLN A 253 1.79 11.25 2.78
C GLN A 253 1.13 12.57 3.11
N LYS A 254 -0.20 12.60 3.13
CA LYS A 254 -1.02 13.78 3.42
C LYS A 254 -1.73 13.67 4.75
N SER A 255 -1.77 14.72 5.47
CA SER A 255 -2.64 15.14 6.60
C SER A 255 -3.07 14.11 7.65
N TYR A 256 -3.02 12.82 7.37
CA TYR A 256 -3.46 11.75 8.26
C TYR A 256 -2.58 10.54 8.22
N GLY A 257 -2.84 9.70 9.20
CA GLY A 257 -2.20 8.41 9.34
C GLY A 257 -0.77 8.53 9.84
N SER A 258 -0.13 7.40 9.91
CA SER A 258 1.24 7.25 10.36
C SER A 258 2.02 6.40 9.36
N VAL A 259 3.34 6.61 9.30
CA VAL A 259 4.24 5.77 8.50
C VAL A 259 5.26 5.16 9.45
N THR A 260 5.03 3.91 9.85
CA THR A 260 5.78 3.31 10.96
C THR A 260 6.33 1.92 10.66
N ASN A 261 7.57 1.66 11.13
CA ASN A 261 8.18 0.34 11.08
C ASN A 261 8.29 -0.27 9.66
N ASN A 262 8.34 0.57 8.63
CA ASN A 262 8.50 0.11 7.26
C ASN A 262 9.98 -0.06 6.90
N THR A 263 10.25 -0.92 5.92
CA THR A 263 11.62 -1.17 5.43
C THR A 263 11.69 -0.99 3.93
N ASN A 264 12.65 -0.17 3.47
CA ASN A 264 13.00 -0.05 2.06
C ASN A 264 14.44 -0.49 1.81
N SER A 265 14.63 -1.38 0.85
CA SER A 265 15.94 -1.74 0.30
C SER A 265 16.04 -1.48 -1.21
N GLY A 266 14.94 -1.14 -1.85
CA GLY A 266 14.90 -0.78 -3.27
C GLY A 266 15.48 0.61 -3.55
N ALA A 267 16.10 0.77 -4.70
CA ALA A 267 16.57 2.08 -5.15
C ALA A 267 15.38 3.02 -5.45
N VAL A 268 15.49 4.27 -5.01
CA VAL A 268 14.50 5.33 -5.21
C VAL A 268 15.07 6.40 -6.14
N THR A 269 14.39 6.67 -7.24
CA THR A 269 14.86 7.62 -8.25
C THR A 269 13.77 8.62 -8.63
N ASN A 270 14.04 9.90 -8.39
CA ASN A 270 13.23 10.99 -8.91
C ASN A 270 13.63 11.30 -10.35
N THR A 271 12.68 11.31 -11.27
CA THR A 271 12.90 11.49 -12.72
C THR A 271 12.68 12.89 -13.22
N GLY A 272 12.24 13.80 -12.38
CA GLY A 272 11.91 15.16 -12.77
C GLY A 272 10.76 15.74 -11.98
N GLY A 273 10.19 16.83 -12.44
CA GLY A 273 9.06 17.49 -11.80
C GLY A 273 9.39 18.84 -11.20
N ASN A 274 8.48 19.36 -10.38
CA ASN A 274 8.61 20.65 -9.72
C ASN A 274 9.75 20.59 -8.67
N ALA A 275 10.40 21.74 -8.43
CA ALA A 275 11.43 21.89 -7.40
C ALA A 275 10.96 21.56 -5.97
N ALA A 276 9.64 21.56 -5.74
CA ALA A 276 9.06 21.20 -4.45
C ALA A 276 9.01 19.69 -4.17
N TYR A 277 9.27 18.83 -5.17
CA TYR A 277 9.12 17.38 -5.06
C TYR A 277 10.44 16.69 -4.75
N GLY A 278 10.44 15.86 -3.70
CA GLY A 278 11.63 15.17 -3.22
C GLY A 278 11.63 13.67 -3.52
N ALA A 279 12.80 13.09 -3.28
CA ALA A 279 12.99 11.65 -3.20
C ALA A 279 13.28 11.25 -1.76
N GLY A 280 12.56 10.29 -1.22
CA GLY A 280 12.79 9.78 0.13
C GLY A 280 12.93 8.27 0.17
N GLY A 281 13.87 7.77 0.97
CA GLY A 281 14.03 6.34 1.14
C GLY A 281 12.77 5.65 1.67
N ILE A 282 11.94 6.40 2.40
CA ILE A 282 10.62 5.95 2.90
C ILE A 282 9.51 6.82 2.31
N ILE A 283 9.55 8.14 2.47
CA ILE A 283 8.50 9.06 2.03
C ILE A 283 9.10 10.11 1.09
N GLY A 284 8.55 10.27 -0.11
CA GLY A 284 8.97 11.31 -1.06
C GLY A 284 8.62 12.70 -0.57
N TRP A 285 7.36 12.91 -0.27
CA TRP A 285 6.84 14.17 0.24
C TRP A 285 5.87 13.93 1.40
N LEU A 286 6.16 14.55 2.53
CA LEU A 286 5.30 14.56 3.70
C LEU A 286 4.67 15.94 3.81
N ARG A 287 3.35 16.01 3.61
CA ARG A 287 2.63 17.25 3.54
C ARG A 287 1.45 17.31 4.51
N TYR A 288 1.59 18.17 5.48
CA TYR A 288 0.46 18.58 6.30
C TYR A 288 -0.38 19.61 5.53
N HIS A 289 -1.64 19.34 5.32
CA HIS A 289 -2.57 20.23 4.64
C HIS A 289 -3.51 20.90 5.64
N GLU A 290 -3.48 22.22 5.68
CA GLU A 290 -4.58 22.98 6.26
C GLU A 290 -5.77 22.94 5.30
N THR A 291 -6.95 22.77 5.84
CA THR A 291 -8.17 22.66 5.06
C THR A 291 -8.59 24.00 4.51
N SER A 292 -8.54 24.19 3.21
CA SER A 292 -9.35 25.18 2.52
C SER A 292 -10.43 24.54 1.63
N GLU A 293 -10.52 23.23 1.59
CA GLU A 293 -11.51 22.53 0.77
C GLU A 293 -12.58 21.87 1.63
N ALA A 294 -13.83 22.00 1.20
CA ALA A 294 -15.07 21.68 1.90
C ALA A 294 -15.28 20.20 2.34
N ASN A 295 -14.24 19.40 2.35
CA ASN A 295 -14.24 18.04 2.86
C ASN A 295 -13.15 17.91 3.92
N ALA A 296 -13.36 18.64 4.98
CA ALA A 296 -12.45 18.82 6.10
C ALA A 296 -11.93 17.51 6.67
N TYR A 297 -10.64 17.29 6.50
CA TYR A 297 -9.90 16.42 7.41
C TYR A 297 -9.79 17.14 8.75
N PRO A 298 -10.08 16.51 9.89
CA PRO A 298 -9.87 17.17 11.18
C PRO A 298 -8.38 17.50 11.35
N VAL A 299 -8.09 18.73 11.61
CA VAL A 299 -6.75 19.38 11.64
C VAL A 299 -5.88 18.89 12.82
N SER A 300 -6.19 17.79 13.48
CA SER A 300 -5.66 17.49 14.82
C SER A 300 -4.53 16.46 14.89
N GLU A 301 -4.12 15.81 13.80
CA GLU A 301 -3.11 14.75 13.91
C GLU A 301 -1.84 15.09 13.13
N ILE A 302 -0.76 15.34 13.88
CA ILE A 302 0.57 15.47 13.31
C ILE A 302 1.02 14.10 12.81
N ILE A 303 1.46 14.02 11.56
CA ILE A 303 1.91 12.77 10.94
C ILE A 303 3.15 12.25 11.67
N SER A 304 3.08 11.00 12.13
CA SER A 304 4.20 10.31 12.77
C SER A 304 4.95 9.43 11.77
N VAL A 305 6.27 9.64 11.68
CA VAL A 305 7.20 8.86 10.86
C VAL A 305 8.21 8.22 11.80
N THR A 306 7.99 6.97 12.20
CA THR A 306 8.73 6.37 13.31
C THR A 306 9.16 4.94 13.02
N GLY A 307 10.39 4.58 13.41
CA GLY A 307 10.88 3.20 13.36
C GLY A 307 11.17 2.67 11.95
N ASN A 308 11.18 3.54 10.94
CA ASN A 308 11.38 3.11 9.56
C ASN A 308 12.87 2.87 9.27
N LYS A 309 13.14 1.98 8.31
CA LYS A 309 14.50 1.61 7.89
C LYS A 309 14.66 1.76 6.39
N ASN A 310 15.71 2.47 5.97
CA ASN A 310 16.10 2.54 4.56
C ASN A 310 17.53 2.04 4.39
N SER A 311 17.75 1.18 3.39
CA SER A 311 19.07 0.76 2.91
C SER A 311 19.22 0.96 1.39
N GLY A 312 18.12 1.30 0.70
CA GLY A 312 18.14 1.59 -0.73
C GLY A 312 18.76 2.96 -1.03
N SER A 313 19.50 3.07 -2.12
CA SER A 313 20.00 4.36 -2.60
C SER A 313 18.86 5.31 -2.96
N VAL A 314 19.09 6.61 -2.75
CA VAL A 314 18.09 7.65 -3.04
C VAL A 314 18.72 8.69 -3.96
N THR A 315 18.10 8.88 -5.12
CA THR A 315 18.50 9.89 -6.09
C THR A 315 17.35 10.88 -6.31
N GLY A 316 17.50 12.10 -5.80
CA GLY A 316 16.60 13.21 -6.03
C GLY A 316 17.04 14.06 -7.21
N LYS A 317 16.10 14.70 -7.90
CA LYS A 317 16.43 15.74 -8.87
C LYS A 317 16.80 17.04 -8.15
N ASN A 318 16.03 17.44 -7.17
CA ASN A 318 16.27 18.65 -6.36
C ASN A 318 16.61 18.27 -4.92
N ASP A 319 15.73 17.53 -4.26
CA ASP A 319 15.83 17.20 -2.84
C ASP A 319 15.82 15.68 -2.63
N ALA A 320 16.67 15.19 -1.73
CA ALA A 320 16.74 13.78 -1.37
C ALA A 320 16.98 13.59 0.14
N GLY A 321 16.20 12.71 0.76
CA GLY A 321 16.39 12.30 2.15
C GLY A 321 16.43 10.79 2.31
N GLY A 322 17.27 10.29 3.19
CA GLY A 322 17.37 8.87 3.46
C GLY A 322 16.08 8.27 4.00
N ILE A 323 15.25 9.07 4.66
CA ILE A 323 13.92 8.70 5.15
C ILE A 323 12.85 9.54 4.46
N VAL A 324 12.89 10.85 4.57
CA VAL A 324 11.89 11.76 3.97
C VAL A 324 12.57 12.71 3.01
N GLY A 325 12.10 12.81 1.78
CA GLY A 325 12.62 13.73 0.77
C GLY A 325 12.34 15.18 1.14
N VAL A 326 11.07 15.52 1.28
CA VAL A 326 10.61 16.86 1.69
C VAL A 326 9.56 16.75 2.77
N VAL A 327 9.71 17.55 3.82
CA VAL A 327 8.68 17.77 4.85
C VAL A 327 8.11 19.15 4.67
N TYR A 328 6.80 19.25 4.61
CA TYR A 328 6.07 20.51 4.53
C TYR A 328 5.19 20.70 5.76
N ASN A 329 5.48 21.74 6.53
CA ASN A 329 4.86 22.11 7.80
C ASN A 329 5.21 21.20 8.98
N SER A 330 4.29 20.38 9.49
CA SER A 330 4.42 19.67 10.76
C SER A 330 4.61 18.18 10.59
N ALA A 331 5.50 17.60 11.36
CA ALA A 331 5.72 16.17 11.45
C ALA A 331 6.41 15.76 12.75
N VAL A 332 6.26 14.51 13.16
CA VAL A 332 7.10 13.86 14.18
C VAL A 332 7.95 12.80 13.48
N ILE A 333 9.28 12.96 13.49
CA ILE A 333 10.23 12.07 12.84
C ILE A 333 11.20 11.53 13.92
N MET A 334 11.02 10.27 14.30
CA MET A 334 11.76 9.67 15.43
C MET A 334 12.15 8.23 15.13
N ASN A 335 13.26 7.79 15.72
CA ASN A 335 13.70 6.39 15.72
C ASN A 335 13.79 5.77 14.31
N ASN A 336 14.16 6.55 13.30
CA ASN A 336 14.35 6.05 11.95
C ASN A 336 15.83 5.75 11.71
N LYS A 337 16.08 4.73 10.87
CA LYS A 337 17.44 4.30 10.54
C LYS A 337 17.65 4.33 9.03
N ASN A 338 18.63 5.10 8.58
CA ASN A 338 19.08 5.09 7.20
C ASN A 338 20.48 4.51 7.09
N THR A 339 20.65 3.47 6.27
CA THR A 339 21.93 2.83 5.97
C THR A 339 22.19 2.77 4.45
N ALA A 340 21.52 3.62 3.68
CA ALA A 340 21.71 3.72 2.24
C ALA A 340 23.17 3.99 1.90
N THR A 341 23.67 3.39 0.83
CA THR A 341 25.05 3.57 0.37
C THR A 341 25.28 4.94 -0.26
N SER A 342 24.23 5.55 -0.82
CA SER A 342 24.30 6.90 -1.38
C SER A 342 22.94 7.60 -1.31
N ILE A 343 22.98 8.91 -1.09
CA ILE A 343 21.88 9.84 -1.22
C ILE A 343 22.40 11.01 -2.03
N SER A 344 21.80 11.29 -3.18
CA SER A 344 22.24 12.37 -4.06
C SER A 344 21.09 13.22 -4.53
N ALA A 345 21.34 14.53 -4.67
CA ALA A 345 20.41 15.50 -5.20
C ALA A 345 21.13 16.75 -5.70
N ALA A 346 20.47 17.52 -6.57
CA ALA A 346 21.08 18.74 -7.10
C ALA A 346 21.03 19.91 -6.10
N THR A 347 20.05 19.94 -5.18
CA THR A 347 19.83 21.07 -4.26
C THR A 347 20.12 20.66 -2.82
N PHE A 348 19.38 19.71 -2.26
CA PHE A 348 19.52 19.27 -0.87
C PHE A 348 19.57 17.75 -0.77
N ALA A 349 20.60 17.22 -0.11
CA ALA A 349 20.73 15.80 0.19
C ALA A 349 21.05 15.62 1.67
N ALA A 350 20.33 14.72 2.36
CA ALA A 350 20.55 14.47 3.77
C ALA A 350 20.25 13.02 4.19
N GLY A 351 20.86 12.62 5.30
CA GLY A 351 20.74 11.25 5.80
C GLY A 351 19.33 10.86 6.25
N ILE A 352 18.52 11.82 6.70
CA ILE A 352 17.16 11.58 7.19
C ILE A 352 16.15 12.43 6.41
N VAL A 353 16.17 13.76 6.55
CA VAL A 353 15.24 14.68 5.88
C VAL A 353 15.99 15.53 4.88
N GLY A 354 15.63 15.44 3.60
CA GLY A 354 16.28 16.17 2.52
C GLY A 354 16.02 17.68 2.59
N ASN A 355 14.77 18.07 2.78
CA ASN A 355 14.38 19.47 2.86
C ASN A 355 13.18 19.65 3.81
N TYR A 356 13.21 20.71 4.61
CA TYR A 356 12.08 21.14 5.42
C TYR A 356 11.58 22.51 4.94
N GLN A 357 10.30 22.59 4.64
CA GLN A 357 9.65 23.78 4.13
C GLN A 357 8.51 24.21 5.07
N THR A 358 8.47 25.49 5.41
CA THR A 358 7.41 26.10 6.19
C THR A 358 6.57 27.03 5.33
N VAL A 359 5.30 27.21 5.67
CA VAL A 359 4.48 28.29 5.09
C VAL A 359 4.82 29.58 5.79
N GLU A 360 5.14 30.63 5.04
CA GLU A 360 5.50 31.94 5.60
C GLU A 360 4.31 32.67 6.26
N THR A 361 3.08 32.27 5.98
CA THR A 361 1.87 32.88 6.59
C THR A 361 0.97 31.81 7.17
N PRO A 362 1.07 31.50 8.47
CA PRO A 362 0.00 30.77 9.13
C PRO A 362 -1.27 31.59 9.11
N ALA A 363 -2.39 31.01 8.69
CA ALA A 363 -3.69 31.64 8.91
C ALA A 363 -3.84 31.94 10.39
N ALA A 364 -4.36 33.12 10.72
CA ALA A 364 -4.35 33.70 12.08
C ALA A 364 -5.07 32.86 13.17
N GLU A 365 -5.62 31.72 12.82
CA GLU A 365 -6.41 30.85 13.70
C GLU A 365 -5.84 29.44 13.91
N ALA A 366 -4.63 29.14 13.40
CA ALA A 366 -4.04 27.82 13.53
C ALA A 366 -2.82 27.82 14.47
N PRO A 367 -3.01 27.59 15.76
CA PRO A 367 -1.90 27.53 16.70
C PRO A 367 -1.08 26.25 16.48
N ALA A 368 0.23 26.39 16.43
CA ALA A 368 1.25 25.32 16.45
C ALA A 368 1.48 24.53 15.14
N GLN A 369 1.23 25.08 13.97
CA GLN A 369 1.20 24.32 12.72
C GLN A 369 2.52 24.21 11.95
N ASN A 370 3.58 24.85 12.36
CA ASN A 370 4.91 24.74 11.73
C ASN A 370 5.91 24.10 12.69
N LYS A 371 5.53 22.95 13.29
CA LYS A 371 6.40 22.28 14.25
C LYS A 371 6.88 20.93 13.71
N LEU A 372 8.14 20.86 13.34
CA LEU A 372 8.84 19.63 13.16
C LEU A 372 9.42 19.16 14.50
N THR A 373 8.98 18.00 14.99
CA THR A 373 9.64 17.29 16.08
C THR A 373 10.58 16.27 15.48
N PHE A 374 11.87 16.44 15.69
CA PHE A 374 12.92 15.57 15.18
C PHE A 374 13.68 14.95 16.35
N GLY A 375 13.60 13.61 16.50
CA GLY A 375 14.28 12.91 17.58
C GLY A 375 15.77 12.72 17.30
N ASP A 376 16.58 12.78 18.33
CA ASP A 376 18.02 12.47 18.32
C ASP A 376 18.33 10.98 18.12
N ASP A 377 17.32 10.12 18.24
CA ASP A 377 17.33 8.69 17.97
C ASP A 377 17.29 8.32 16.47
N ASN A 378 17.15 9.30 15.58
CA ASN A 378 17.30 9.08 14.15
C ASN A 378 18.79 8.89 13.80
N THR A 379 19.10 7.84 13.03
CA THR A 379 20.47 7.51 12.66
C THR A 379 20.68 7.40 11.16
N SER A 380 21.81 7.88 10.65
CA SER A 380 22.21 7.70 9.25
C SER A 380 23.70 7.41 9.13
N THR A 381 24.03 6.42 8.30
CA THR A 381 25.42 6.08 7.90
C THR A 381 25.63 6.28 6.39
N ALA A 382 24.69 6.92 5.70
CA ALA A 382 24.74 7.13 4.26
C ALA A 382 25.90 8.06 3.87
N THR A 383 26.56 7.75 2.75
CA THR A 383 27.46 8.66 2.07
C THR A 383 26.66 9.70 1.31
N LEU A 384 26.94 10.97 1.52
CA LEU A 384 26.34 12.09 0.80
C LEU A 384 27.20 12.44 -0.39
N GLU A 385 26.68 12.34 -1.61
CA GLU A 385 27.42 12.63 -2.84
C GLU A 385 27.42 14.13 -3.19
N GLN A 386 26.36 14.85 -2.81
CA GLN A 386 26.29 16.29 -2.98
C GLN A 386 25.63 16.97 -1.78
N ILE A 387 26.31 17.99 -1.26
CA ILE A 387 25.76 18.92 -0.29
C ILE A 387 26.07 20.31 -0.82
N THR A 388 25.05 21.09 -1.14
CA THR A 388 25.24 22.47 -1.59
C THR A 388 25.41 23.42 -0.40
N ALA A 389 26.12 24.54 -0.61
CA ALA A 389 26.37 25.52 0.43
C ALA A 389 25.09 26.15 1.01
N GLN A 390 23.97 26.08 0.29
CA GLN A 390 22.67 26.60 0.72
C GLN A 390 21.99 25.75 1.79
N CYS A 391 22.50 24.56 2.05
CA CYS A 391 21.96 23.65 3.08
C CYS A 391 22.26 24.10 4.52
N LYS A 392 23.13 25.07 4.73
CA LYS A 392 23.62 25.45 6.08
C LYS A 392 22.56 26.03 7.00
N ASP A 393 21.49 26.61 6.44
CA ASP A 393 20.46 27.34 7.21
C ASP A 393 19.12 26.59 7.27
N ARG A 394 19.06 25.33 6.81
CA ARG A 394 17.83 24.53 6.79
C ARG A 394 17.96 23.26 7.59
N LEU A 395 16.83 22.73 8.04
CA LEU A 395 16.72 21.47 8.78
C LEU A 395 17.14 20.25 7.96
N ILE A 396 18.41 20.13 7.69
CA ILE A 396 19.04 19.06 6.96
C ILE A 396 19.98 18.35 7.90
N TYR A 397 19.73 17.08 8.14
CA TYR A 397 20.67 16.28 8.86
C TYR A 397 21.85 15.94 7.92
N THR A 398 22.93 16.68 8.10
CA THR A 398 24.22 16.33 7.51
C THR A 398 25.06 15.63 8.58
N ASN A 399 25.73 14.52 8.25
CA ASN A 399 26.59 13.79 9.19
C ASN A 399 27.49 14.76 10.00
N GLY A 400 27.09 15.05 11.25
CA GLY A 400 27.90 15.77 12.22
C GLY A 400 27.63 17.27 12.41
N ASN A 401 26.69 17.90 11.70
CA ASN A 401 26.30 19.29 12.00
C ASN A 401 24.80 19.35 12.30
N ALA A 402 24.53 19.50 13.57
CA ALA A 402 23.20 19.60 14.11
C ALA A 402 22.48 20.84 13.56
N ILE A 403 21.34 20.63 13.14
CA ILE A 403 20.23 21.55 13.10
C ILE A 403 19.86 21.90 14.52
N GLU A 404 19.32 23.08 14.72
CA GLU A 404 18.66 23.46 15.95
C GLU A 404 17.60 22.40 16.30
N ILE A 405 18.00 21.42 17.09
CA ILE A 405 17.09 20.49 17.74
C ILE A 405 16.28 21.37 18.65
N VAL A 406 14.98 21.54 18.37
CA VAL A 406 14.10 22.05 19.40
C VAL A 406 14.07 20.95 20.45
N GLU A 407 14.93 21.09 21.46
CA GLU A 407 14.89 20.24 22.64
C GLU A 407 13.44 20.25 23.11
N VAL A 408 12.83 19.08 23.14
CA VAL A 408 11.62 18.89 23.93
C VAL A 408 12.10 19.13 25.36
N PRO A 409 11.65 20.17 26.05
CA PRO A 409 12.10 20.42 27.41
C PRO A 409 11.85 19.13 28.20
N ASP A 410 12.90 18.65 28.86
CA ASP A 410 12.79 17.53 29.80
C ASP A 410 11.57 17.82 30.70
N PRO A 411 10.56 16.95 30.78
CA PRO A 411 9.37 17.23 31.53
C PRO A 411 9.80 17.47 32.96
N THR A 412 9.77 18.72 33.39
CA THR A 412 10.02 19.08 34.79
C THR A 412 9.11 18.23 35.67
N PRO A 413 9.61 17.64 36.79
CA PRO A 413 8.90 16.62 37.53
C PRO A 413 7.59 17.06 38.22
N GLU A 414 7.13 18.28 38.00
CA GLU A 414 6.01 18.87 38.77
C GLU A 414 4.69 19.05 38.01
N GLN A 415 4.61 18.75 36.71
CA GLN A 415 3.29 18.66 36.06
C GLN A 415 3.27 17.54 35.00
N PRO A 416 2.27 16.64 35.08
CA PRO A 416 2.07 15.71 33.98
C PRO A 416 1.76 16.54 32.72
N PRO A 417 2.42 16.24 31.59
CA PRO A 417 2.13 16.94 30.36
C PRO A 417 0.64 16.78 30.05
N HIS A 418 -0.07 17.90 29.98
CA HIS A 418 -1.41 17.95 29.40
C HIS A 418 -1.29 17.67 27.90
N TYR A 419 -1.07 16.42 27.55
CA TYR A 419 -1.40 15.99 26.20
C TYR A 419 -2.92 15.96 26.13
N TYR A 420 -3.52 16.99 25.55
CA TYR A 420 -4.88 16.93 25.10
C TYR A 420 -4.96 15.94 23.93
N TYR A 421 -4.79 14.66 24.26
CA TYR A 421 -5.23 13.57 23.43
C TYR A 421 -6.67 13.28 23.85
N HIS A 422 -7.62 13.77 23.10
CA HIS A 422 -8.94 13.19 23.11
C HIS A 422 -9.02 12.13 21.99
N PRO A 423 -8.71 10.86 22.31
CA PRO A 423 -9.07 9.79 21.40
C PRO A 423 -10.58 9.64 21.49
N LYS A 424 -11.32 10.22 20.59
CA LYS A 424 -12.67 9.71 20.33
C LYS A 424 -12.48 8.41 19.57
N THR A 425 -12.68 7.29 20.31
CA THR A 425 -12.71 5.90 19.84
C THR A 425 -11.40 5.37 19.24
N PHE A 426 -10.55 4.83 20.13
CA PHE A 426 -9.52 3.87 19.76
C PHE A 426 -10.16 2.48 19.62
N ASP A 427 -9.97 1.85 18.47
CA ASP A 427 -10.09 0.41 18.39
C ASP A 427 -8.90 -0.21 19.15
N ALA A 428 -9.22 -1.12 20.10
CA ALA A 428 -8.32 -1.55 21.17
C ALA A 428 -7.06 -2.34 20.71
N GLY A 429 -6.85 -2.51 19.41
CA GLY A 429 -5.76 -3.36 18.90
C GLY A 429 -4.40 -2.67 18.77
N VAL A 430 -4.34 -1.42 18.33
CA VAL A 430 -3.07 -0.75 18.00
C VAL A 430 -2.68 0.32 19.02
N GLY A 431 -3.65 1.00 19.63
CA GLY A 431 -3.39 2.01 20.67
C GLY A 431 -2.77 1.46 21.95
N ILE A 432 -3.02 0.18 22.26
CA ILE A 432 -2.50 -0.46 23.49
C ILE A 432 -0.98 -0.66 23.43
N TYR A 433 -0.39 -0.90 22.24
CA TYR A 433 1.06 -1.11 22.15
C TYR A 433 1.86 0.18 22.32
N ALA A 434 1.36 1.30 21.81
CA ALA A 434 2.04 2.59 22.02
C ALA A 434 1.92 3.08 23.46
N VAL A 435 0.75 2.89 24.12
CA VAL A 435 0.54 3.28 25.52
C VAL A 435 1.26 2.33 26.48
N THR A 436 1.35 1.02 26.16
CA THR A 436 2.09 0.05 27.02
C THR A 436 3.61 0.27 26.93
N ALA A 437 4.15 0.70 25.78
CA ALA A 437 5.57 1.01 25.70
C ALA A 437 5.94 2.23 26.57
N VAL A 438 5.12 3.29 26.56
CA VAL A 438 5.33 4.47 27.42
C VAL A 438 5.10 4.15 28.90
N LEU A 439 4.09 3.33 29.24
CA LEU A 439 3.84 2.94 30.62
C LEU A 439 4.86 1.92 31.15
N SER A 440 5.47 1.10 30.30
CA SER A 440 6.53 0.17 30.74
C SER A 440 7.82 0.89 31.12
N VAL A 441 8.18 1.95 30.41
CA VAL A 441 9.36 2.78 30.73
C VAL A 441 9.15 3.58 32.01
N THR A 442 7.97 4.16 32.21
CA THR A 442 7.64 4.89 33.44
C THR A 442 7.42 3.96 34.63
N GLY A 443 6.90 2.74 34.42
CA GLY A 443 6.72 1.74 35.46
C GLY A 443 8.04 1.18 36.01
N MET A 444 9.06 0.99 35.15
CA MET A 444 10.39 0.55 35.59
C MET A 444 11.14 1.64 36.36
N ALA A 445 10.96 2.90 36.05
CA ALA A 445 11.54 4.01 36.82
C ALA A 445 10.93 4.12 38.23
N TRP A 446 9.67 3.75 38.40
CA TRP A 446 8.97 3.84 39.67
C TRP A 446 9.30 2.67 40.65
N THR A 447 9.58 1.49 40.08
CA THR A 447 10.01 0.34 40.90
C THR A 447 11.44 0.45 41.44
N ALA A 448 12.33 1.17 40.72
CA ALA A 448 13.70 1.39 41.15
C ALA A 448 13.80 2.37 42.34
N LYS A 449 12.82 3.27 42.52
CA LYS A 449 12.82 4.28 43.59
C LYS A 449 12.23 3.78 44.96
N LYS A 450 11.70 2.57 45.02
CA LYS A 450 11.13 1.98 46.27
C LYS A 450 12.05 0.97 46.96
N ARG A 451 13.31 0.85 46.55
CA ARG A 451 14.28 -0.07 47.16
C ARG A 451 15.54 0.65 47.65
N HIS A 452 15.36 1.84 48.26
CA HIS A 452 16.36 2.42 49.16
C HIS A 452 15.64 3.17 50.26
#